data_8a3224b4ad98884c94f6ccc66896c09d
#
_entry.id   8a3224b4ad98884c94f6ccc66896c09d
#
_cell.length_a   1.000
_cell.length_b   1.000
_cell.length_c   1.000
_cell.angle_alpha   90.00
_cell.angle_beta   90.00
_cell.angle_gamma   90.00
#
_symmetry.space_group_name_H-M   'P 1'
#
loop_
_entity.id
_entity.type
_entity.pdbx_description
1 polymer ?
#
loop_
_entity_poly.entity_id
_entity_poly.type
_entity_poly.pdbx_seq_one_letter_code
_entity_poly.pdbx_strand_id
1 'polypeptide(L)'
;MKHIRNFSIIAHIDHGKSTLADRFIHHCGGLTDREMAEQVLDSMDLERERGITIKAQSVSLKYTSKSGQVYQLNFIDTPGHVDFSYEVSRSLAACEGALLVVDAAQGVEAQSVANCITAIDQGLEVLPVLNKIDLPAADPEKVVAEIEDIIGIDAHNAIHVSAKTGLGVPELLEQLVEVIPAPKGDPDGELQALIIDSWFDNYVGVVSLVRVMNGTLNKRSKITVMSTGASHGADRVGVFTPKMEDRPSLSAGEVGFVIAGIKDIYGAPVGDTLTATHRPCAKPLPGFKQVQPRVFAGLFPISSDDYENFREALQKLRLNDAALHFEPESSAALGFGFRCGFLGMLHMEIVQERLEREYDLELITTAPTVIFEVVTVGGDTLHVDNPSKLPSINEIAELREPIISANILVPEKYVGAVIKLCIDKRGVQKQMRYLGGQVAIEYELPLAEVVLDFFDRLKSVSRGFASFDYHFVRFEPAELVRLDVLINQERVDALSVIVHREHVKTRGRDLVEKMRELIPRQMFDVAIQAAIGSQIIARSNVKALRKNVTAKCYGGDVSRKRKLLEKQKAGKKRMKQVGSVEIPQEAFLAVLRVDK
;
A
#
# COMPACT_ATOMS: atom_id res chain seq x y z
N MET A 1 20.70 -27.44 -10.70
CA MET A 1 19.39 -27.17 -10.08
C MET A 1 19.17 -27.88 -8.74
N LYS A 2 19.61 -29.16 -8.53
CA LYS A 2 19.35 -29.87 -7.26
C LYS A 2 19.80 -29.17 -5.98
N HIS A 3 20.75 -28.25 -6.09
CA HIS A 3 21.34 -27.52 -4.97
C HIS A 3 20.80 -26.09 -4.84
N ILE A 4 19.78 -25.72 -5.61
CA ILE A 4 19.13 -24.40 -5.53
C ILE A 4 17.87 -24.54 -4.68
N ARG A 5 17.64 -23.56 -3.79
CA ARG A 5 16.40 -23.38 -3.04
C ARG A 5 15.92 -21.96 -3.18
N ASN A 6 14.73 -21.79 -3.74
CA ASN A 6 14.09 -20.47 -3.85
C ASN A 6 12.93 -20.43 -2.86
N PHE A 7 12.99 -19.49 -1.95
CA PHE A 7 11.98 -19.37 -0.92
C PHE A 7 11.74 -17.91 -0.53
N SER A 8 10.60 -17.69 0.06
CA SER A 8 10.21 -16.40 0.64
C SER A 8 9.89 -16.55 2.12
N ILE A 9 9.91 -15.46 2.87
CA ILE A 9 9.43 -15.43 4.24
C ILE A 9 8.06 -14.73 4.27
N ILE A 10 7.07 -15.44 4.77
CA ILE A 10 5.73 -14.95 5.03
C ILE A 10 5.62 -14.70 6.53
N ALA A 11 5.28 -13.48 6.92
CA ALA A 11 5.10 -13.12 8.33
C ALA A 11 4.12 -11.96 8.46
N HIS A 12 3.46 -11.86 9.60
CA HIS A 12 2.79 -10.63 10.00
C HIS A 12 3.80 -9.54 10.35
N ILE A 13 3.36 -8.28 10.38
CA ILE A 13 4.16 -7.15 10.83
C ILE A 13 4.65 -7.44 12.26
N ASP A 14 5.90 -7.11 12.56
CA ASP A 14 6.55 -7.33 13.85
C ASP A 14 6.76 -8.79 14.28
N HIS A 15 6.45 -9.80 13.45
CA HIS A 15 6.79 -11.21 13.75
C HIS A 15 8.27 -11.55 13.59
N GLY A 16 9.09 -10.57 13.14
CA GLY A 16 10.55 -10.69 13.07
C GLY A 16 11.10 -11.21 11.75
N LYS A 17 10.37 -10.98 10.64
CA LYS A 17 10.76 -11.36 9.28
C LYS A 17 12.13 -10.80 8.89
N SER A 18 12.32 -9.48 8.92
CA SER A 18 13.59 -8.81 8.54
C SER A 18 14.75 -9.21 9.45
N THR A 19 14.48 -9.39 10.77
CA THR A 19 15.49 -9.88 11.72
C THR A 19 15.94 -11.31 11.39
N LEU A 20 15.01 -12.19 10.97
CA LEU A 20 15.35 -13.56 10.55
C LEU A 20 16.15 -13.55 9.24
N ALA A 21 15.79 -12.68 8.31
CA ALA A 21 16.51 -12.47 7.06
C ALA A 21 17.97 -12.05 7.32
N ASP A 22 18.19 -11.10 8.22
CA ASP A 22 19.51 -10.65 8.65
C ASP A 22 20.33 -11.81 9.23
N ARG A 23 19.70 -12.72 10.00
CA ARG A 23 20.38 -13.92 10.53
C ARG A 23 20.79 -14.88 9.43
N PHE A 24 19.98 -15.06 8.40
CA PHE A 24 20.37 -15.88 7.25
C PHE A 24 21.56 -15.30 6.52
N ILE A 25 21.55 -13.98 6.25
CA ILE A 25 22.68 -13.28 5.60
C ILE A 25 23.95 -13.42 6.43
N HIS A 26 23.88 -13.21 7.73
CA HIS A 26 25.01 -13.33 8.64
C HIS A 26 25.52 -14.78 8.70
N HIS A 27 24.66 -15.77 8.93
CA HIS A 27 25.05 -17.18 9.07
C HIS A 27 25.68 -17.74 7.79
N CYS A 28 25.17 -17.34 6.62
CA CYS A 28 25.70 -17.74 5.32
C CYS A 28 26.91 -16.91 4.86
N GLY A 29 27.38 -15.95 5.67
CA GLY A 29 28.56 -15.14 5.35
C GLY A 29 28.33 -14.17 4.19
N GLY A 30 27.09 -13.73 3.95
CA GLY A 30 26.74 -12.75 2.92
C GLY A 30 27.29 -11.35 3.20
N LEU A 31 27.48 -11.00 4.47
CA LEU A 31 28.11 -9.77 4.95
C LEU A 31 29.03 -10.08 6.14
N THR A 32 30.08 -9.27 6.31
CA THR A 32 30.96 -9.33 7.49
C THR A 32 30.29 -8.65 8.69
N ASP A 33 30.74 -8.98 9.92
CA ASP A 33 30.23 -8.36 11.16
C ASP A 33 30.29 -6.83 11.16
N ARG A 34 31.26 -6.25 10.42
CA ARG A 34 31.41 -4.79 10.29
C ARG A 34 30.44 -4.16 9.29
N GLU A 35 29.95 -4.94 8.34
CA GLU A 35 29.01 -4.49 7.30
C GLU A 35 27.56 -4.77 7.70
N MET A 36 27.34 -5.60 8.72
CA MET A 36 25.99 -5.88 9.24
C MET A 36 25.41 -4.62 9.88
N ALA A 37 24.29 -4.19 9.36
CA ALA A 37 23.40 -3.22 9.97
C ALA A 37 22.09 -3.93 10.35
N GLU A 38 21.27 -3.32 11.16
CA GLU A 38 19.90 -3.83 11.37
C GLU A 38 19.08 -3.63 10.09
N GLN A 39 18.27 -4.64 9.74
CA GLN A 39 17.39 -4.62 8.58
C GLN A 39 18.14 -4.33 7.26
N VAL A 40 19.14 -5.15 6.97
CA VAL A 40 20.02 -5.00 5.78
C VAL A 40 19.23 -4.98 4.46
N LEU A 41 18.11 -5.71 4.39
CA LEU A 41 17.26 -5.78 3.20
C LEU A 41 16.27 -4.62 3.10
N ASP A 42 15.91 -4.00 4.20
CA ASP A 42 15.06 -2.80 4.19
C ASP A 42 15.91 -1.60 3.71
N SER A 43 16.07 -1.47 2.39
CA SER A 43 17.00 -0.52 1.78
C SER A 43 16.49 0.92 1.78
N MET A 44 15.18 1.12 1.90
CA MET A 44 14.58 2.44 1.97
C MET A 44 14.59 2.94 3.42
N ASP A 45 14.90 4.22 3.61
CA ASP A 45 14.78 4.85 4.93
C ASP A 45 13.34 4.75 5.47
N LEU A 46 12.36 4.83 4.57
CA LEU A 46 10.94 4.70 4.88
C LEU A 46 10.57 3.31 5.44
N GLU A 47 11.18 2.23 4.93
CA GLU A 47 10.99 0.87 5.46
C GLU A 47 11.47 0.77 6.91
N ARG A 48 12.67 1.32 7.19
CA ARG A 48 13.27 1.31 8.53
C ARG A 48 12.50 2.19 9.52
N GLU A 49 12.06 3.38 9.10
CA GLU A 49 11.28 4.28 9.94
C GLU A 49 9.91 3.70 10.33
N ARG A 50 9.26 3.02 9.39
CA ARG A 50 7.93 2.42 9.60
C ARG A 50 7.99 0.99 10.15
N GLY A 51 9.16 0.35 10.13
CA GLY A 51 9.34 -1.05 10.56
C GLY A 51 8.61 -2.06 9.68
N ILE A 52 8.40 -1.74 8.40
CA ILE A 52 7.69 -2.61 7.44
C ILE A 52 8.50 -2.75 6.15
N THR A 53 8.53 -3.94 5.59
CA THR A 53 9.03 -4.12 4.22
C THR A 53 7.98 -3.62 3.23
N ILE A 54 8.37 -2.72 2.36
CA ILE A 54 7.52 -2.13 1.32
C ILE A 54 7.75 -2.87 0.02
N LYS A 55 9.01 -3.13 -0.31
CA LYS A 55 9.42 -3.71 -1.57
C LYS A 55 10.12 -5.05 -1.39
N ALA A 56 9.74 -6.01 -2.24
CA ALA A 56 10.42 -7.30 -2.27
C ALA A 56 11.88 -7.14 -2.71
N GLN A 57 12.80 -7.75 -1.97
CA GLN A 57 14.21 -7.81 -2.30
C GLN A 57 14.67 -9.26 -2.40
N SER A 58 15.59 -9.55 -3.31
CA SER A 58 16.14 -10.89 -3.45
C SER A 58 17.61 -10.95 -3.05
N VAL A 59 17.99 -11.99 -2.36
CA VAL A 59 19.37 -12.26 -1.98
C VAL A 59 19.74 -13.71 -2.32
N SER A 60 20.90 -13.90 -2.93
CA SER A 60 21.48 -15.21 -3.20
C SER A 60 22.61 -15.50 -2.21
N LEU A 61 22.43 -16.51 -1.39
CA LEU A 61 23.34 -16.92 -0.34
C LEU A 61 23.94 -18.30 -0.64
N LYS A 62 25.16 -18.56 -0.20
CA LYS A 62 25.77 -19.89 -0.24
C LYS A 62 25.68 -20.50 1.16
N TYR A 63 25.05 -21.66 1.26
CA TYR A 63 24.92 -22.40 2.50
C TYR A 63 25.59 -23.78 2.38
N THR A 64 26.44 -24.13 3.33
CA THR A 64 27.05 -25.47 3.42
C THR A 64 26.30 -26.23 4.50
N SER A 65 25.57 -27.28 4.10
CA SER A 65 24.84 -28.14 5.04
C SER A 65 25.77 -28.98 5.91
N LYS A 66 25.24 -29.57 6.98
CA LYS A 66 25.97 -30.51 7.87
C LYS A 66 26.53 -31.72 7.11
N SER A 67 25.92 -32.08 5.98
CA SER A 67 26.43 -33.13 5.09
C SER A 67 27.64 -32.72 4.24
N GLY A 68 28.06 -31.45 4.30
CA GLY A 68 29.14 -30.89 3.47
C GLY A 68 28.68 -30.46 2.07
N GLN A 69 27.40 -30.58 1.76
CA GLN A 69 26.83 -30.16 0.47
C GLN A 69 26.60 -28.63 0.45
N VAL A 70 27.03 -27.99 -0.64
CA VAL A 70 26.83 -26.55 -0.83
C VAL A 70 25.52 -26.31 -1.58
N TYR A 71 24.65 -25.50 -1.01
CA TYR A 71 23.40 -25.03 -1.59
C TYR A 71 23.48 -23.54 -1.96
N GLN A 72 22.77 -23.16 -3.01
CA GLN A 72 22.45 -21.78 -3.35
C GLN A 72 21.04 -21.50 -2.84
N LEU A 73 20.94 -20.61 -1.86
CA LEU A 73 19.68 -20.17 -1.28
C LEU A 73 19.31 -18.82 -1.93
N ASN A 74 18.27 -18.80 -2.73
CA ASN A 74 17.71 -17.56 -3.26
C ASN A 74 16.52 -17.20 -2.38
N PHE A 75 16.72 -16.22 -1.55
CA PHE A 75 15.74 -15.72 -0.61
C PHE A 75 15.09 -14.46 -1.19
N ILE A 76 13.76 -14.40 -1.20
CA ILE A 76 12.98 -13.23 -1.61
C ILE A 76 12.24 -12.73 -0.39
N ASP A 77 12.63 -11.54 0.09
CA ASP A 77 11.91 -10.86 1.17
C ASP A 77 10.62 -10.25 0.65
N THR A 78 9.50 -10.48 1.36
CA THR A 78 8.18 -10.03 0.92
C THR A 78 7.54 -9.08 1.91
N PRO A 79 6.77 -8.08 1.45
CA PRO A 79 5.94 -7.26 2.34
C PRO A 79 4.97 -8.11 3.17
N GLY A 80 4.65 -7.65 4.38
CA GLY A 80 3.68 -8.32 5.25
C GLY A 80 2.26 -7.75 5.18
N HIS A 81 2.08 -6.53 4.69
CA HIS A 81 0.81 -5.80 4.76
C HIS A 81 -0.14 -6.13 3.59
N VAL A 82 -1.45 -6.13 3.85
CA VAL A 82 -2.50 -6.44 2.86
C VAL A 82 -2.45 -5.57 1.60
N ASP A 83 -2.12 -4.29 1.74
CA ASP A 83 -2.01 -3.35 0.61
C ASP A 83 -0.89 -3.76 -0.38
N PHE A 84 0.03 -4.63 0.03
CA PHE A 84 1.12 -5.15 -0.80
C PHE A 84 0.93 -6.63 -1.17
N SER A 85 -0.27 -7.18 -1.05
CA SER A 85 -0.57 -8.58 -1.39
C SER A 85 -0.18 -8.95 -2.84
N TYR A 86 -0.21 -7.97 -3.73
CA TYR A 86 0.25 -8.13 -5.11
C TYR A 86 1.77 -8.38 -5.20
N GLU A 87 2.57 -7.63 -4.44
CA GLU A 87 4.03 -7.83 -4.32
C GLU A 87 4.33 -9.21 -3.73
N VAL A 88 3.59 -9.63 -2.70
CA VAL A 88 3.69 -10.98 -2.12
C VAL A 88 3.42 -12.05 -3.16
N SER A 89 2.32 -11.95 -3.89
CA SER A 89 1.95 -12.93 -4.92
C SER A 89 3.01 -13.07 -6.02
N ARG A 90 3.62 -11.96 -6.47
CA ARG A 90 4.71 -11.97 -7.46
C ARG A 90 5.97 -12.62 -6.94
N SER A 91 6.34 -12.30 -5.71
CA SER A 91 7.53 -12.85 -5.07
C SER A 91 7.41 -14.36 -4.86
N LEU A 92 6.24 -14.81 -4.41
CA LEU A 92 5.93 -16.23 -4.25
C LEU A 92 5.99 -17.00 -5.59
N ALA A 93 5.55 -16.39 -6.69
CA ALA A 93 5.63 -17.01 -8.02
C ALA A 93 7.07 -17.31 -8.49
N ALA A 94 8.07 -16.70 -7.85
CA ALA A 94 9.48 -16.98 -8.10
C ALA A 94 10.08 -18.04 -7.19
N CYS A 95 9.30 -18.61 -6.26
CA CYS A 95 9.74 -19.53 -5.22
C CYS A 95 9.15 -20.93 -5.40
N GLU A 96 9.80 -21.91 -4.79
CA GLU A 96 9.31 -23.27 -4.60
C GLU A 96 8.82 -23.51 -3.18
N GLY A 97 9.13 -22.62 -2.24
CA GLY A 97 8.66 -22.74 -0.86
C GLY A 97 8.56 -21.42 -0.14
N ALA A 98 7.93 -21.47 1.03
CA ALA A 98 7.76 -20.32 1.91
C ALA A 98 7.99 -20.71 3.37
N LEU A 99 8.64 -19.82 4.13
CA LEU A 99 8.73 -19.92 5.58
C LEU A 99 7.56 -19.13 6.18
N LEU A 100 6.65 -19.79 6.87
CA LEU A 100 5.59 -19.15 7.63
C LEU A 100 6.10 -18.82 9.03
N VAL A 101 6.50 -17.58 9.26
CA VAL A 101 7.04 -17.12 10.54
C VAL A 101 5.94 -16.55 11.41
N VAL A 102 5.70 -17.18 12.56
CA VAL A 102 4.70 -16.80 13.54
C VAL A 102 5.39 -16.45 14.86
N ASP A 103 5.00 -15.34 15.48
CA ASP A 103 5.46 -14.95 16.81
C ASP A 103 4.88 -15.90 17.86
N ALA A 104 5.73 -16.60 18.61
CA ALA A 104 5.32 -17.57 19.62
C ALA A 104 4.58 -16.95 20.82
N ALA A 105 4.61 -15.62 20.98
CA ALA A 105 3.90 -14.90 22.03
C ALA A 105 2.57 -14.30 21.56
N GLN A 106 2.47 -13.91 20.29
CA GLN A 106 1.27 -13.27 19.71
C GLN A 106 0.33 -14.29 19.06
N GLY A 107 0.89 -15.34 18.43
CA GLY A 107 0.12 -16.34 17.70
C GLY A 107 -0.15 -15.98 16.24
N VAL A 108 -1.15 -16.64 15.66
CA VAL A 108 -1.54 -16.49 14.26
C VAL A 108 -2.32 -15.20 14.04
N GLU A 109 -1.98 -14.45 12.99
CA GLU A 109 -2.59 -13.20 12.60
C GLU A 109 -3.21 -13.29 11.17
N ALA A 110 -4.23 -12.48 10.86
CA ALA A 110 -4.99 -12.58 9.62
C ALA A 110 -4.13 -12.48 8.35
N GLN A 111 -3.11 -11.64 8.35
CA GLN A 111 -2.20 -11.48 7.21
C GLN A 111 -1.32 -12.71 6.98
N SER A 112 -0.89 -13.37 8.06
CA SER A 112 -0.15 -14.65 7.96
C SER A 112 -1.01 -15.72 7.31
N VAL A 113 -2.30 -15.78 7.67
CA VAL A 113 -3.28 -16.71 7.07
C VAL A 113 -3.45 -16.43 5.58
N ALA A 114 -3.74 -15.17 5.20
CA ALA A 114 -3.99 -14.79 3.82
C ALA A 114 -2.77 -15.05 2.90
N ASN A 115 -1.57 -14.69 3.37
CA ASN A 115 -0.33 -14.92 2.62
C ASN A 115 0.02 -16.40 2.52
N CYS A 116 -0.24 -17.18 3.58
CA CYS A 116 -0.03 -18.64 3.58
C CYS A 116 -0.96 -19.34 2.59
N ILE A 117 -2.25 -18.98 2.56
CA ILE A 117 -3.21 -19.49 1.57
C ILE A 117 -2.74 -19.16 0.16
N THR A 118 -2.27 -17.93 -0.07
CA THR A 118 -1.72 -17.53 -1.38
C THR A 118 -0.52 -18.40 -1.80
N ALA A 119 0.36 -18.77 -0.85
CA ALA A 119 1.49 -19.65 -1.12
C ALA A 119 1.01 -21.08 -1.47
N ILE A 120 0.06 -21.61 -0.72
CA ILE A 120 -0.53 -22.96 -0.95
C ILE A 120 -1.24 -23.00 -2.30
N ASP A 121 -2.02 -21.98 -2.66
CA ASP A 121 -2.74 -21.89 -3.94
C ASP A 121 -1.78 -21.85 -5.13
N GLN A 122 -0.57 -21.33 -4.94
CA GLN A 122 0.51 -21.37 -5.94
C GLN A 122 1.31 -22.67 -5.94
N GLY A 123 0.99 -23.61 -5.04
CA GLY A 123 1.63 -24.93 -4.96
C GLY A 123 3.01 -24.90 -4.30
N LEU A 124 3.30 -23.91 -3.45
CA LEU A 124 4.54 -23.83 -2.69
C LEU A 124 4.50 -24.75 -1.48
N GLU A 125 5.68 -25.29 -1.13
CA GLU A 125 5.89 -25.99 0.15
C GLU A 125 5.99 -24.97 1.28
N VAL A 126 5.20 -25.10 2.34
CA VAL A 126 5.19 -24.16 3.46
C VAL A 126 5.83 -24.81 4.69
N LEU A 127 6.87 -24.18 5.22
CA LEU A 127 7.56 -24.61 6.44
C LEU A 127 7.19 -23.66 7.60
N PRO A 128 6.45 -24.13 8.63
CA PRO A 128 6.12 -23.33 9.82
C PRO A 128 7.35 -23.06 10.69
N VAL A 129 7.49 -21.83 11.15
CA VAL A 129 8.59 -21.35 12.01
C VAL A 129 8.01 -20.53 13.16
N LEU A 130 8.26 -20.94 14.40
CA LEU A 130 7.87 -20.19 15.59
C LEU A 130 9.02 -19.31 16.05
N ASN A 131 8.86 -18.02 15.91
CA ASN A 131 9.88 -17.03 16.28
C ASN A 131 9.64 -16.43 17.66
N LYS A 132 10.66 -15.74 18.18
CA LYS A 132 10.66 -15.08 19.48
C LYS A 132 10.45 -16.03 20.67
N ILE A 133 10.94 -17.26 20.57
CA ILE A 133 10.88 -18.25 21.66
C ILE A 133 11.67 -17.83 22.91
N ASP A 134 12.49 -16.78 22.81
CA ASP A 134 13.23 -16.18 23.90
C ASP A 134 12.34 -15.32 24.83
N LEU A 135 11.13 -14.98 24.40
CA LEU A 135 10.21 -14.16 25.18
C LEU A 135 9.55 -14.99 26.32
N PRO A 136 9.42 -14.43 27.54
CA PRO A 136 8.74 -15.12 28.65
C PRO A 136 7.27 -15.46 28.37
N ALA A 137 6.62 -14.74 27.45
CA ALA A 137 5.23 -14.94 27.06
C ALA A 137 5.07 -15.93 25.89
N ALA A 138 6.16 -16.51 25.37
CA ALA A 138 6.10 -17.45 24.28
C ALA A 138 5.40 -18.76 24.71
N ASP A 139 4.43 -19.20 23.92
CA ASP A 139 3.69 -20.44 24.10
C ASP A 139 3.66 -21.21 22.77
N PRO A 140 4.74 -21.94 22.42
CA PRO A 140 4.84 -22.66 21.17
C PRO A 140 3.75 -23.71 20.95
N GLU A 141 3.34 -24.45 22.01
CA GLU A 141 2.31 -25.49 21.88
C GLU A 141 0.96 -24.92 21.47
N LYS A 142 0.59 -23.79 22.09
CA LYS A 142 -0.63 -23.05 21.73
C LYS A 142 -0.57 -22.56 20.28
N VAL A 143 0.56 -22.01 19.84
CA VAL A 143 0.69 -21.44 18.48
C VAL A 143 0.73 -22.54 17.42
N VAL A 144 1.30 -23.71 17.71
CA VAL A 144 1.18 -24.89 16.83
C VAL A 144 -0.30 -25.23 16.61
N ALA A 145 -1.07 -25.37 17.69
CA ALA A 145 -2.50 -25.66 17.60
C ALA A 145 -3.27 -24.57 16.81
N GLU A 146 -2.93 -23.29 17.01
CA GLU A 146 -3.52 -22.18 16.22
C GLU A 146 -3.20 -22.29 14.72
N ILE A 147 -1.98 -22.65 14.34
CA ILE A 147 -1.59 -22.83 12.92
C ILE A 147 -2.41 -23.98 12.30
N GLU A 148 -2.54 -25.10 13.00
CA GLU A 148 -3.31 -26.24 12.52
C GLU A 148 -4.81 -25.96 12.42
N ASP A 149 -5.39 -25.32 13.44
CA ASP A 149 -6.82 -25.01 13.50
C ASP A 149 -7.25 -23.90 12.54
N ILE A 150 -6.42 -22.86 12.38
CA ILE A 150 -6.77 -21.65 11.61
C ILE A 150 -6.34 -21.76 10.15
N ILE A 151 -5.11 -22.25 9.90
CA ILE A 151 -4.55 -22.31 8.55
C ILE A 151 -4.78 -23.69 7.94
N GLY A 152 -4.77 -24.74 8.75
CA GLY A 152 -5.01 -26.12 8.31
C GLY A 152 -3.76 -26.83 7.75
N ILE A 153 -2.56 -26.38 8.12
CA ILE A 153 -1.28 -27.05 7.77
C ILE A 153 -0.72 -27.75 8.99
N ASP A 154 0.02 -28.85 8.77
CA ASP A 154 0.73 -29.56 9.84
C ASP A 154 1.87 -28.69 10.40
N ALA A 155 1.82 -28.40 11.69
CA ALA A 155 2.79 -27.58 12.40
C ALA A 155 3.50 -28.34 13.54
N HIS A 156 3.29 -29.65 13.70
CA HIS A 156 3.92 -30.44 14.75
C HIS A 156 5.46 -30.42 14.69
N ASN A 157 6.01 -30.28 13.49
CA ASN A 157 7.45 -30.17 13.24
C ASN A 157 7.91 -28.73 13.03
N ALA A 158 7.15 -27.74 13.48
CA ALA A 158 7.54 -26.34 13.37
C ALA A 158 8.88 -26.07 14.05
N ILE A 159 9.73 -25.30 13.38
CA ILE A 159 11.06 -24.97 13.92
C ILE A 159 10.95 -23.81 14.88
N HIS A 160 11.50 -24.00 16.08
CA HIS A 160 11.51 -22.99 17.13
C HIS A 160 12.77 -22.13 17.01
N VAL A 161 12.62 -20.84 16.78
CA VAL A 161 13.75 -19.92 16.61
C VAL A 161 13.62 -18.65 17.45
N SER A 162 14.75 -18.04 17.75
CA SER A 162 14.82 -16.65 18.11
C SER A 162 15.70 -15.91 17.12
N ALA A 163 15.09 -15.16 16.21
CA ALA A 163 15.84 -14.35 15.26
C ALA A 163 16.73 -13.33 15.98
N LYS A 164 16.30 -12.81 17.14
CA LYS A 164 17.08 -11.87 17.96
C LYS A 164 18.38 -12.49 18.49
N THR A 165 18.34 -13.70 19.01
CA THR A 165 19.51 -14.36 19.64
C THR A 165 20.27 -15.28 18.68
N GLY A 166 19.64 -15.69 17.58
CA GLY A 166 20.18 -16.68 16.63
C GLY A 166 19.90 -18.13 16.98
N LEU A 167 19.19 -18.38 18.09
CA LEU A 167 18.81 -19.72 18.54
C LEU A 167 17.92 -20.41 17.50
N GLY A 168 18.19 -21.67 17.16
CA GLY A 168 17.41 -22.47 16.21
C GLY A 168 17.61 -22.13 14.72
N VAL A 169 18.36 -21.07 14.39
CA VAL A 169 18.57 -20.64 13.00
C VAL A 169 19.38 -21.65 12.19
N PRO A 170 20.48 -22.27 12.71
CA PRO A 170 21.19 -23.34 11.99
C PRO A 170 20.31 -24.54 11.68
N GLU A 171 19.45 -24.95 12.62
CA GLU A 171 18.50 -26.04 12.47
C GLU A 171 17.45 -25.73 11.41
N LEU A 172 16.97 -24.48 11.39
CA LEU A 172 16.04 -23.99 10.37
C LEU A 172 16.65 -24.06 8.97
N LEU A 173 17.91 -23.67 8.80
CA LEU A 173 18.60 -23.74 7.49
C LEU A 173 18.78 -25.18 7.01
N GLU A 174 19.06 -26.14 7.90
CA GLU A 174 19.11 -27.57 7.55
C GLU A 174 17.74 -28.09 7.10
N GLN A 175 16.69 -27.80 7.88
CA GLN A 175 15.33 -28.21 7.53
C GLN A 175 14.86 -27.59 6.21
N LEU A 176 15.21 -26.31 5.97
CA LEU A 176 14.87 -25.60 4.76
C LEU A 176 15.42 -26.32 3.51
N VAL A 177 16.68 -26.72 3.51
CA VAL A 177 17.27 -27.41 2.34
C VAL A 177 16.75 -28.83 2.14
N GLU A 178 16.20 -29.45 3.19
CA GLU A 178 15.56 -30.78 3.13
C GLU A 178 14.11 -30.67 2.62
N VAL A 179 13.32 -29.75 3.15
CA VAL A 179 11.87 -29.65 2.90
C VAL A 179 11.57 -28.92 1.60
N ILE A 180 12.19 -27.75 1.38
CA ILE A 180 11.91 -26.97 0.17
C ILE A 180 12.44 -27.69 -1.07
N PRO A 181 11.58 -27.97 -2.08
CA PRO A 181 12.01 -28.68 -3.27
C PRO A 181 12.99 -27.87 -4.12
N ALA A 182 13.78 -28.56 -4.91
CA ALA A 182 14.61 -27.92 -5.92
C ALA A 182 13.74 -27.39 -7.07
N PRO A 183 14.16 -26.28 -7.73
CA PRO A 183 13.45 -25.76 -8.88
C PRO A 183 13.36 -26.75 -10.02
N LYS A 184 12.29 -26.67 -10.79
CA LYS A 184 12.07 -27.44 -12.02
C LYS A 184 12.51 -26.59 -13.22
N GLY A 185 12.92 -27.23 -14.31
CA GLY A 185 13.31 -26.56 -15.55
C GLY A 185 14.40 -27.33 -16.30
N ASP A 186 14.71 -26.88 -17.51
CA ASP A 186 15.75 -27.43 -18.36
C ASP A 186 16.79 -26.35 -18.69
N PRO A 187 18.05 -26.46 -18.20
CA PRO A 187 19.10 -25.48 -18.49
C PRO A 187 19.48 -25.37 -19.99
N ASP A 188 19.28 -26.46 -20.75
CA ASP A 188 19.60 -26.53 -22.18
C ASP A 188 18.39 -26.17 -23.07
N GLY A 189 17.24 -25.91 -22.45
CA GLY A 189 16.01 -25.53 -23.10
C GLY A 189 16.06 -24.12 -23.72
N GLU A 190 14.95 -23.72 -24.32
CA GLU A 190 14.76 -22.32 -24.77
C GLU A 190 14.68 -21.39 -23.57
N LEU A 191 15.35 -20.23 -23.68
CA LEU A 191 15.35 -19.26 -22.59
C LEU A 191 13.92 -18.74 -22.32
N GLN A 192 13.47 -18.95 -21.10
CA GLN A 192 12.26 -18.35 -20.54
C GLN A 192 12.60 -17.78 -19.17
N ALA A 193 12.71 -16.47 -19.07
CA ALA A 193 12.93 -15.79 -17.79
C ALA A 193 11.76 -14.85 -17.49
N LEU A 194 11.13 -15.02 -16.34
CA LEU A 194 10.03 -14.19 -15.86
C LEU A 194 10.59 -12.93 -15.21
N ILE A 195 10.12 -11.77 -15.62
CA ILE A 195 10.42 -10.49 -14.96
C ILE A 195 9.53 -10.40 -13.72
N ILE A 196 10.15 -10.51 -12.53
CA ILE A 196 9.46 -10.46 -11.25
C ILE A 196 9.24 -9.01 -10.82
N ASP A 197 10.28 -8.18 -11.04
CA ASP A 197 10.32 -6.79 -10.65
C ASP A 197 11.22 -5.98 -11.58
N SER A 198 11.02 -4.66 -11.66
CA SER A 198 11.86 -3.76 -12.44
C SER A 198 11.91 -2.39 -11.79
N TRP A 199 13.06 -1.71 -11.88
CA TRP A 199 13.21 -0.32 -11.44
C TRP A 199 14.11 0.44 -12.38
N PHE A 200 14.01 1.75 -12.33
CA PHE A 200 14.83 2.63 -13.14
C PHE A 200 16.03 3.14 -12.34
N ASP A 201 17.21 2.90 -12.86
CA ASP A 201 18.45 3.46 -12.36
C ASP A 201 18.95 4.54 -13.33
N ASN A 202 19.29 5.71 -12.81
CA ASN A 202 19.67 6.87 -13.64
C ASN A 202 20.93 6.65 -14.46
N TYR A 203 21.79 5.69 -14.11
CA TYR A 203 23.07 5.42 -14.76
C TYR A 203 22.99 4.27 -15.77
N VAL A 204 22.26 3.21 -15.42
CA VAL A 204 22.23 1.98 -16.22
C VAL A 204 20.90 1.73 -16.92
N GLY A 205 19.88 2.57 -16.68
CA GLY A 205 18.53 2.39 -17.21
C GLY A 205 17.71 1.38 -16.41
N VAL A 206 16.85 0.62 -17.09
CA VAL A 206 16.00 -0.38 -16.43
C VAL A 206 16.84 -1.55 -15.95
N VAL A 207 16.71 -1.86 -14.66
CA VAL A 207 17.22 -3.08 -14.01
C VAL A 207 16.02 -4.00 -13.79
N SER A 208 16.06 -5.21 -14.32
CA SER A 208 14.99 -6.19 -14.12
C SER A 208 15.45 -7.34 -13.25
N LEU A 209 14.70 -7.64 -12.19
CA LEU A 209 14.84 -8.86 -11.40
C LEU A 209 14.11 -9.98 -12.13
N VAL A 210 14.81 -11.07 -12.40
CA VAL A 210 14.28 -12.16 -13.20
C VAL A 210 14.43 -13.51 -12.51
N ARG A 211 13.46 -14.39 -12.74
CA ARG A 211 13.54 -15.81 -12.44
C ARG A 211 13.70 -16.57 -13.75
N VAL A 212 14.82 -17.27 -13.93
CA VAL A 212 15.03 -18.14 -15.10
C VAL A 212 14.28 -19.46 -14.89
N MET A 213 13.24 -19.69 -15.68
CA MET A 213 12.43 -20.92 -15.63
C MET A 213 13.06 -22.02 -16.47
N ASN A 214 13.48 -21.69 -17.71
CA ASN A 214 14.15 -22.61 -18.63
C ASN A 214 15.31 -21.89 -19.32
N GLY A 215 16.26 -22.67 -19.82
CA GLY A 215 17.40 -22.18 -20.58
C GLY A 215 18.43 -21.49 -19.72
N THR A 216 19.29 -20.71 -20.37
CA THR A 216 20.36 -19.96 -19.71
C THR A 216 20.43 -18.55 -20.27
N LEU A 217 20.36 -17.55 -19.41
CA LEU A 217 20.52 -16.13 -19.71
C LEU A 217 22.01 -15.76 -19.61
N ASN A 218 22.66 -15.52 -20.72
CA ASN A 218 24.08 -15.20 -20.79
C ASN A 218 24.33 -13.70 -20.86
N LYS A 219 25.39 -13.22 -20.18
CA LYS A 219 25.91 -11.86 -20.34
C LYS A 219 26.29 -11.62 -21.80
N ARG A 220 25.98 -10.44 -22.33
CA ARG A 220 26.19 -10.02 -23.72
C ARG A 220 25.36 -10.77 -24.78
N SER A 221 24.42 -11.63 -24.39
CA SER A 221 23.48 -12.23 -25.33
C SER A 221 22.39 -11.23 -25.75
N LYS A 222 21.80 -11.44 -26.92
CA LYS A 222 20.60 -10.69 -27.34
C LYS A 222 19.36 -11.37 -26.77
N ILE A 223 18.56 -10.60 -26.05
CA ILE A 223 17.29 -11.01 -25.47
C ILE A 223 16.13 -10.23 -26.11
N THR A 224 14.96 -10.81 -26.13
CA THR A 224 13.73 -10.20 -26.60
C THR A 224 12.70 -10.19 -25.49
N VAL A 225 12.08 -9.06 -25.26
CA VAL A 225 10.93 -8.90 -24.38
C VAL A 225 9.69 -9.32 -25.16
N MET A 226 8.97 -10.35 -24.72
CA MET A 226 7.97 -11.00 -25.58
C MET A 226 6.73 -10.14 -25.84
N SER A 227 6.28 -9.33 -24.90
CA SER A 227 5.09 -8.48 -25.07
C SER A 227 5.34 -7.32 -26.06
N THR A 228 6.53 -6.72 -25.99
CA THR A 228 6.89 -5.57 -26.84
C THR A 228 7.54 -5.97 -28.14
N GLY A 229 8.09 -7.20 -28.24
CA GLY A 229 8.89 -7.66 -29.36
C GLY A 229 10.25 -6.97 -29.49
N ALA A 230 10.60 -6.08 -28.56
CA ALA A 230 11.84 -5.33 -28.57
C ALA A 230 13.03 -6.21 -28.17
N SER A 231 14.15 -6.08 -28.91
CA SER A 231 15.37 -6.85 -28.64
C SER A 231 16.47 -5.96 -28.09
N HIS A 232 17.12 -6.43 -27.03
CA HIS A 232 18.16 -5.71 -26.29
C HIS A 232 19.37 -6.61 -26.04
N GLY A 233 20.54 -6.00 -25.77
CA GLY A 233 21.72 -6.74 -25.32
C GLY A 233 21.68 -6.89 -23.80
N ALA A 234 21.89 -8.08 -23.26
CA ALA A 234 22.05 -8.29 -21.82
C ALA A 234 23.45 -7.84 -21.37
N ASP A 235 23.65 -6.55 -21.13
CA ASP A 235 24.97 -5.96 -20.84
C ASP A 235 25.55 -6.49 -19.53
N ARG A 236 24.72 -6.60 -18.52
CA ARG A 236 25.08 -7.17 -17.21
C ARG A 236 24.03 -8.19 -16.77
N VAL A 237 24.51 -9.26 -16.19
CA VAL A 237 23.70 -10.33 -15.59
C VAL A 237 24.36 -10.68 -14.25
N GLY A 238 23.60 -10.95 -13.22
CA GLY A 238 24.17 -11.28 -11.91
C GLY A 238 23.12 -11.54 -10.84
N VAL A 239 23.58 -11.59 -9.60
CA VAL A 239 22.76 -11.83 -8.41
C VAL A 239 23.01 -10.75 -7.36
N PHE A 240 22.13 -10.67 -6.36
CA PHE A 240 22.35 -9.83 -5.17
C PHE A 240 22.85 -10.70 -4.01
N THR A 241 23.97 -10.29 -3.38
CA THR A 241 24.65 -11.04 -2.29
C THR A 241 24.99 -10.21 -1.03
N PRO A 242 24.21 -9.38 -0.40
CA PRO A 242 23.14 -8.43 -0.81
C PRO A 242 23.54 -7.37 -1.85
N LYS A 243 24.84 -7.15 -2.08
CA LYS A 243 25.32 -6.25 -3.12
C LYS A 243 25.23 -6.90 -4.50
N MET A 244 25.13 -6.09 -5.55
CA MET A 244 25.16 -6.60 -6.92
C MET A 244 26.47 -7.32 -7.23
N GLU A 245 26.41 -8.59 -7.60
CA GLU A 245 27.54 -9.41 -8.05
C GLU A 245 27.30 -9.84 -9.51
N ASP A 246 28.17 -9.37 -10.41
CA ASP A 246 28.10 -9.77 -11.83
C ASP A 246 28.45 -11.24 -11.99
N ARG A 247 27.67 -11.94 -12.84
CA ARG A 247 27.92 -13.33 -13.24
C ARG A 247 27.98 -13.47 -14.75
N PRO A 248 28.64 -14.52 -15.27
CA PRO A 248 28.64 -14.78 -16.71
C PRO A 248 27.27 -15.16 -17.25
N SER A 249 26.44 -15.81 -16.43
CA SER A 249 25.10 -16.27 -16.80
C SER A 249 24.23 -16.52 -15.58
N LEU A 250 22.91 -16.62 -15.82
CA LEU A 250 21.92 -17.20 -14.91
C LEU A 250 21.29 -18.39 -15.63
N SER A 251 21.26 -19.53 -14.96
CA SER A 251 20.72 -20.78 -15.49
C SER A 251 19.32 -21.07 -14.97
N ALA A 252 18.61 -22.00 -15.58
CA ALA A 252 17.30 -22.45 -15.10
C ALA A 252 17.32 -22.72 -13.60
N GLY A 253 16.33 -22.19 -12.88
CA GLY A 253 16.23 -22.26 -11.44
C GLY A 253 16.82 -21.08 -10.67
N GLU A 254 17.65 -20.24 -11.27
CA GLU A 254 18.27 -19.11 -10.59
C GLU A 254 17.41 -17.85 -10.62
N VAL A 255 17.52 -17.04 -9.58
CA VAL A 255 16.96 -15.68 -9.46
C VAL A 255 18.12 -14.69 -9.51
N GLY A 256 17.99 -13.63 -10.28
CA GLY A 256 19.03 -12.62 -10.40
C GLY A 256 18.56 -11.40 -11.19
N PHE A 257 19.48 -10.51 -11.50
CA PHE A 257 19.19 -9.30 -12.26
C PHE A 257 19.73 -9.36 -13.69
N VAL A 258 19.07 -8.62 -14.57
CA VAL A 258 19.57 -8.30 -15.91
C VAL A 258 19.47 -6.81 -16.17
N ILE A 259 20.53 -6.24 -16.74
CA ILE A 259 20.60 -4.88 -17.23
C ILE A 259 20.85 -4.97 -18.74
N ALA A 260 19.91 -4.44 -19.52
CA ALA A 260 19.91 -4.57 -20.97
C ALA A 260 19.89 -3.22 -21.71
N GLY A 261 20.32 -2.14 -21.07
CA GLY A 261 20.37 -0.80 -21.63
C GLY A 261 19.01 -0.26 -22.07
N ILE A 262 17.93 -0.77 -21.48
CA ILE A 262 16.54 -0.34 -21.79
C ILE A 262 16.35 1.03 -21.16
N LYS A 263 16.14 2.03 -22.00
CA LYS A 263 15.89 3.42 -21.56
C LYS A 263 14.41 3.75 -21.49
N ASP A 264 13.60 3.03 -22.23
CA ASP A 264 12.15 3.15 -22.17
C ASP A 264 11.61 2.47 -20.91
N ILE A 265 10.94 3.25 -20.08
CA ILE A 265 10.32 2.81 -18.83
C ILE A 265 9.33 1.65 -19.06
N TYR A 266 8.67 1.63 -20.22
CA TYR A 266 7.73 0.57 -20.59
C TYR A 266 8.37 -0.61 -21.35
N GLY A 267 9.68 -0.57 -21.55
CA GLY A 267 10.42 -1.55 -22.36
C GLY A 267 10.58 -2.94 -21.73
N ALA A 268 10.38 -3.07 -20.41
CA ALA A 268 10.50 -4.34 -19.68
C ALA A 268 9.44 -4.42 -18.56
N PRO A 269 8.15 -4.62 -18.90
CA PRO A 269 7.08 -4.65 -17.91
C PRO A 269 7.19 -5.86 -17.00
N VAL A 270 6.83 -5.68 -15.75
CA VAL A 270 6.77 -6.75 -14.74
C VAL A 270 5.74 -7.80 -15.15
N GLY A 271 6.09 -9.08 -15.01
CA GLY A 271 5.27 -10.21 -15.43
C GLY A 271 5.52 -10.65 -16.88
N ASP A 272 6.36 -9.94 -17.62
CA ASP A 272 6.71 -10.33 -19.00
C ASP A 272 7.79 -11.41 -19.03
N THR A 273 7.95 -12.00 -20.19
CA THR A 273 8.91 -13.07 -20.45
C THR A 273 10.08 -12.54 -21.29
N LEU A 274 11.29 -12.76 -20.81
CA LEU A 274 12.51 -12.59 -21.59
C LEU A 274 12.87 -13.91 -22.27
N THR A 275 13.18 -13.85 -23.56
CA THR A 275 13.63 -14.98 -24.35
C THR A 275 14.89 -14.64 -25.14
N ALA A 276 15.61 -15.65 -25.62
CA ALA A 276 16.79 -15.43 -26.47
C ALA A 276 16.36 -15.04 -27.90
N THR A 277 16.86 -13.95 -28.46
CA THR A 277 16.48 -13.46 -29.78
C THR A 277 16.77 -14.48 -30.89
N HIS A 278 17.86 -15.27 -30.77
CA HIS A 278 18.27 -16.24 -31.79
C HIS A 278 17.50 -17.57 -31.70
N ARG A 279 16.93 -17.89 -30.53
CA ARG A 279 16.14 -19.11 -30.28
C ARG A 279 14.99 -18.73 -29.32
N PRO A 280 13.98 -18.03 -29.83
CA PRO A 280 12.88 -17.58 -28.98
C PRO A 280 12.00 -18.75 -28.56
N CYS A 281 11.49 -18.69 -27.32
CA CYS A 281 10.52 -19.65 -26.84
C CYS A 281 9.15 -19.46 -27.55
N ALA A 282 8.43 -20.57 -27.71
CA ALA A 282 7.17 -20.57 -28.46
C ALA A 282 6.02 -19.86 -27.74
N LYS A 283 6.03 -19.83 -26.40
CA LYS A 283 4.95 -19.25 -25.58
C LYS A 283 5.54 -18.43 -24.43
N PRO A 284 4.95 -17.27 -24.10
CA PRO A 284 5.33 -16.56 -22.88
C PRO A 284 4.94 -17.36 -21.64
N LEU A 285 5.62 -17.08 -20.54
CA LEU A 285 5.22 -17.56 -19.22
C LEU A 285 3.89 -16.90 -18.82
N PRO A 286 3.06 -17.56 -17.99
CA PRO A 286 1.91 -16.90 -17.43
C PRO A 286 2.40 -15.69 -16.61
N GLY A 287 2.00 -14.51 -17.03
CA GLY A 287 2.32 -13.27 -16.33
C GLY A 287 1.49 -13.10 -15.06
N PHE A 288 1.59 -11.93 -14.46
CA PHE A 288 0.80 -11.60 -13.28
C PHE A 288 -0.56 -11.00 -13.67
N LYS A 289 -1.57 -11.28 -12.84
CA LYS A 289 -2.88 -10.65 -13.00
C LYS A 289 -2.73 -9.14 -12.77
N GLN A 290 -3.33 -8.34 -13.64
CA GLN A 290 -3.40 -6.90 -13.38
C GLN A 290 -4.28 -6.64 -12.16
N VAL A 291 -3.74 -5.90 -11.21
CA VAL A 291 -4.47 -5.51 -10.01
C VAL A 291 -5.15 -4.18 -10.28
N GLN A 292 -6.42 -4.11 -9.97
CA GLN A 292 -7.19 -2.87 -10.10
C GLN A 292 -7.04 -2.05 -8.82
N PRO A 293 -6.74 -0.75 -8.91
CA PRO A 293 -6.71 0.11 -7.75
C PRO A 293 -8.09 0.20 -7.10
N ARG A 294 -8.11 0.38 -5.79
CA ARG A 294 -9.34 0.46 -4.99
C ARG A 294 -9.54 1.83 -4.34
N VAL A 295 -8.44 2.50 -4.07
CA VAL A 295 -8.41 3.81 -3.43
C VAL A 295 -7.85 4.82 -4.42
N PHE A 296 -8.46 5.99 -4.50
CA PHE A 296 -8.08 7.03 -5.43
C PHE A 296 -7.91 8.36 -4.70
N ALA A 297 -6.84 9.08 -5.01
CA ALA A 297 -6.65 10.45 -4.55
C ALA A 297 -6.08 11.31 -5.66
N GLY A 298 -6.41 12.58 -5.66
CA GLY A 298 -5.73 13.59 -6.48
C GLY A 298 -4.44 14.02 -5.80
N LEU A 299 -3.34 13.98 -6.54
CA LEU A 299 -2.05 14.52 -6.12
C LEU A 299 -1.72 15.74 -6.98
N PHE A 300 -1.40 16.85 -6.34
CA PHE A 300 -1.16 18.13 -7.01
C PHE A 300 0.16 18.72 -6.51
N PRO A 301 1.06 19.16 -7.39
CA PRO A 301 2.26 19.86 -6.96
C PRO A 301 1.89 21.24 -6.42
N ILE A 302 2.60 21.71 -5.39
CA ILE A 302 2.40 23.05 -4.83
C ILE A 302 2.78 24.11 -5.87
N SER A 303 3.89 23.91 -6.58
CA SER A 303 4.30 24.77 -7.71
C SER A 303 3.85 24.18 -9.03
N SER A 304 3.21 24.98 -9.88
CA SER A 304 2.84 24.58 -11.25
C SER A 304 4.06 24.22 -12.11
N ASP A 305 5.24 24.75 -11.79
CA ASP A 305 6.49 24.49 -12.52
C ASP A 305 6.97 23.05 -12.32
N ASP A 306 6.55 22.40 -11.23
CA ASP A 306 6.93 21.02 -10.91
C ASP A 306 6.07 19.96 -11.62
N TYR A 307 5.07 20.35 -12.40
CA TYR A 307 4.15 19.40 -13.05
C TYR A 307 4.86 18.38 -13.96
N GLU A 308 5.81 18.81 -14.77
CA GLU A 308 6.56 17.91 -15.65
C GLU A 308 7.49 16.97 -14.86
N ASN A 309 8.19 17.49 -13.84
CA ASN A 309 9.03 16.69 -12.94
C ASN A 309 8.16 15.64 -12.21
N PHE A 310 6.97 16.04 -11.78
CA PHE A 310 6.02 15.14 -11.12
C PHE A 310 5.53 14.04 -12.07
N ARG A 311 5.22 14.36 -13.33
CA ARG A 311 4.85 13.38 -14.34
C ARG A 311 5.96 12.34 -14.55
N GLU A 312 7.20 12.77 -14.68
CA GLU A 312 8.35 11.87 -14.85
C GLU A 312 8.58 11.01 -13.60
N ALA A 313 8.43 11.57 -12.41
CA ALA A 313 8.54 10.84 -11.15
C ALA A 313 7.50 9.72 -11.06
N LEU A 314 6.23 10.02 -11.38
CA LEU A 314 5.16 9.02 -11.42
C LEU A 314 5.43 7.90 -12.43
N GLN A 315 5.96 8.24 -13.60
CA GLN A 315 6.32 7.23 -14.62
C GLN A 315 7.43 6.30 -14.12
N LYS A 316 8.49 6.85 -13.51
CA LYS A 316 9.58 6.07 -12.92
C LYS A 316 9.11 5.20 -11.76
N LEU A 317 8.24 5.76 -10.90
CA LEU A 317 7.69 5.04 -9.77
C LEU A 317 6.77 3.89 -10.22
N ARG A 318 5.95 4.09 -11.25
CA ARG A 318 5.07 3.05 -11.83
C ARG A 318 5.84 1.84 -12.38
N LEU A 319 7.04 2.02 -12.90
CA LEU A 319 7.87 0.89 -13.32
C LEU A 319 8.19 -0.03 -12.13
N ASN A 320 8.48 0.60 -11.00
CA ASN A 320 8.82 -0.07 -9.75
C ASN A 320 7.58 -0.59 -9.01
N ASP A 321 6.45 0.07 -9.19
CA ASP A 321 5.16 -0.21 -8.55
C ASP A 321 4.07 -0.34 -9.62
N ALA A 322 3.91 -1.55 -10.15
CA ALA A 322 2.96 -1.82 -11.21
C ALA A 322 1.48 -1.68 -10.77
N ALA A 323 1.22 -1.55 -9.48
CA ALA A 323 -0.11 -1.32 -8.93
C ALA A 323 -0.52 0.16 -8.98
N LEU A 324 0.45 1.08 -9.10
CA LEU A 324 0.20 2.50 -9.22
C LEU A 324 -0.41 2.85 -10.58
N HIS A 325 -1.61 3.41 -10.57
CA HIS A 325 -2.28 3.98 -11.75
C HIS A 325 -2.35 5.49 -11.59
N PHE A 326 -2.19 6.22 -12.68
CA PHE A 326 -2.37 7.67 -12.66
C PHE A 326 -2.86 8.20 -14.00
N GLU A 327 -3.69 9.24 -13.93
CA GLU A 327 -4.25 9.97 -15.06
C GLU A 327 -4.14 11.47 -14.78
N PRO A 328 -3.94 12.32 -15.82
CA PRO A 328 -3.98 13.75 -15.64
C PRO A 328 -5.31 14.22 -15.04
N GLU A 329 -5.24 15.09 -14.05
CA GLU A 329 -6.40 15.69 -13.40
C GLU A 329 -6.21 17.20 -13.32
N SER A 330 -7.32 17.94 -13.41
CA SER A 330 -7.35 19.38 -13.18
C SER A 330 -8.39 19.73 -12.12
N SER A 331 -8.01 20.55 -11.16
CA SER A 331 -8.87 21.10 -10.13
C SER A 331 -8.94 22.63 -10.28
N ALA A 332 -10.12 23.20 -10.14
CA ALA A 332 -10.29 24.65 -10.15
C ALA A 332 -9.56 25.32 -8.96
N ALA A 333 -9.40 24.58 -7.85
CA ALA A 333 -8.74 25.07 -6.64
C ALA A 333 -7.23 24.83 -6.63
N LEU A 334 -6.75 23.68 -7.18
CA LEU A 334 -5.38 23.21 -7.04
C LEU A 334 -4.57 23.24 -8.35
N GLY A 335 -5.19 23.53 -9.48
CA GLY A 335 -4.54 23.55 -10.78
C GLY A 335 -4.39 22.17 -11.43
N PHE A 336 -3.25 21.90 -12.08
CA PHE A 336 -2.97 20.65 -12.76
C PHE A 336 -2.25 19.67 -11.85
N GLY A 337 -2.67 18.41 -11.87
CA GLY A 337 -2.11 17.31 -11.10
C GLY A 337 -2.45 15.97 -11.72
N PHE A 338 -2.46 14.93 -10.91
CA PHE A 338 -2.80 13.58 -11.35
C PHE A 338 -3.79 12.93 -10.38
N ARG A 339 -4.78 12.25 -10.94
CA ARG A 339 -5.62 11.30 -10.23
C ARG A 339 -4.87 10.00 -10.13
N CYS A 340 -4.51 9.59 -8.92
CA CYS A 340 -3.74 8.38 -8.67
C CYS A 340 -4.62 7.31 -8.04
N GLY A 341 -4.45 6.07 -8.48
CA GLY A 341 -5.12 4.90 -7.96
C GLY A 341 -4.13 4.00 -7.20
N PHE A 342 -4.55 3.53 -6.03
CA PHE A 342 -3.75 2.78 -5.06
C PHE A 342 -4.48 1.51 -4.62
N LEU A 343 -3.75 0.55 -4.05
CA LEU A 343 -4.32 -0.68 -3.49
C LEU A 343 -5.06 -0.42 -2.17
N GLY A 344 -4.52 0.47 -1.35
CA GLY A 344 -5.07 0.86 -0.05
C GLY A 344 -4.47 2.15 0.47
N MET A 345 -4.75 2.49 1.72
CA MET A 345 -4.29 3.73 2.35
C MET A 345 -2.80 3.76 2.59
N LEU A 346 -2.24 2.67 3.12
CA LEU A 346 -0.80 2.59 3.36
C LEU A 346 -0.01 2.69 2.06
N HIS A 347 -0.50 2.07 0.98
CA HIS A 347 0.08 2.19 -0.35
C HIS A 347 0.08 3.66 -0.82
N MET A 348 -1.03 4.39 -0.63
CA MET A 348 -1.14 5.81 -0.98
C MET A 348 -0.12 6.66 -0.21
N GLU A 349 -0.03 6.48 1.11
CA GLU A 349 0.91 7.22 1.95
C GLU A 349 2.37 6.97 1.55
N ILE A 350 2.71 5.71 1.26
CA ILE A 350 4.07 5.34 0.85
C ILE A 350 4.41 5.94 -0.52
N VAL A 351 3.50 5.88 -1.48
CA VAL A 351 3.71 6.50 -2.81
C VAL A 351 3.91 8.01 -2.66
N GLN A 352 3.10 8.68 -1.84
CA GLN A 352 3.26 10.10 -1.57
C GLN A 352 4.62 10.41 -0.93
N GLU A 353 4.99 9.72 0.15
CA GLU A 353 6.29 9.94 0.81
C GLU A 353 7.48 9.64 -0.10
N ARG A 354 7.38 8.63 -0.96
CA ARG A 354 8.41 8.34 -1.96
C ARG A 354 8.55 9.45 -2.98
N LEU A 355 7.44 10.00 -3.48
CA LEU A 355 7.46 11.15 -4.39
C LEU A 355 8.09 12.38 -3.74
N GLU A 356 7.79 12.63 -2.48
CA GLU A 356 8.34 13.75 -1.72
C GLU A 356 9.85 13.57 -1.43
N ARG A 357 10.29 12.37 -1.01
CA ARG A 357 11.67 12.12 -0.57
C ARG A 357 12.63 11.76 -1.70
N GLU A 358 12.19 10.88 -2.65
CA GLU A 358 13.07 10.40 -3.72
C GLU A 358 13.16 11.39 -4.90
N TYR A 359 12.11 12.20 -5.10
CA TYR A 359 12.02 13.13 -6.24
C TYR A 359 11.93 14.61 -5.84
N ASP A 360 12.04 14.93 -4.54
CA ASP A 360 12.03 16.30 -3.99
C ASP A 360 10.81 17.11 -4.43
N LEU A 361 9.62 16.49 -4.37
CA LEU A 361 8.34 17.09 -4.76
C LEU A 361 7.54 17.51 -3.52
N GLU A 362 6.98 18.70 -3.54
CA GLU A 362 6.01 19.15 -2.54
C GLU A 362 4.59 18.96 -3.09
N LEU A 363 3.80 18.05 -2.47
CA LEU A 363 2.51 17.60 -3.00
C LEU A 363 1.35 17.92 -2.06
N ILE A 364 0.22 18.32 -2.64
CA ILE A 364 -1.08 18.38 -1.98
C ILE A 364 -1.87 17.12 -2.34
N THR A 365 -2.31 16.38 -1.34
CA THR A 365 -3.14 15.18 -1.52
C THR A 365 -4.59 15.50 -1.16
N THR A 366 -5.52 15.16 -2.06
CA THR A 366 -6.95 15.24 -1.77
C THR A 366 -7.40 14.06 -0.92
N ALA A 367 -8.59 14.14 -0.34
CA ALA A 367 -9.17 13.01 0.38
C ALA A 367 -9.25 11.76 -0.51
N PRO A 368 -8.86 10.57 0.02
CA PRO A 368 -9.01 9.34 -0.71
C PRO A 368 -10.48 9.00 -0.90
N THR A 369 -10.77 8.46 -2.06
CA THR A 369 -12.10 7.99 -2.46
C THR A 369 -12.01 6.58 -2.98
N VAL A 370 -13.15 5.90 -3.05
CA VAL A 370 -13.29 4.59 -3.70
C VAL A 370 -13.97 4.75 -5.06
N ILE A 371 -13.93 3.72 -5.90
CA ILE A 371 -14.74 3.68 -7.12
C ILE A 371 -16.20 3.43 -6.73
N PHE A 372 -17.09 4.24 -7.25
CA PHE A 372 -18.53 4.01 -7.20
C PHE A 372 -19.04 3.64 -8.59
N GLU A 373 -20.02 2.74 -8.66
CA GLU A 373 -20.76 2.50 -9.89
C GLU A 373 -22.01 3.40 -9.93
N VAL A 374 -22.18 4.07 -11.06
CA VAL A 374 -23.35 4.91 -11.34
C VAL A 374 -24.11 4.29 -12.47
N VAL A 375 -25.31 3.82 -12.21
CA VAL A 375 -26.23 3.41 -13.25
C VAL A 375 -27.02 4.64 -13.67
N THR A 376 -26.91 5.03 -14.94
CA THR A 376 -27.61 6.19 -15.47
C THR A 376 -29.06 5.83 -15.84
N VAL A 377 -29.92 6.84 -15.94
CA VAL A 377 -31.32 6.68 -16.42
C VAL A 377 -31.34 6.07 -17.84
N GLY A 378 -30.28 6.27 -18.64
CA GLY A 378 -30.11 5.66 -19.97
C GLY A 378 -29.72 4.18 -19.94
N GLY A 379 -29.40 3.62 -18.77
CA GLY A 379 -28.97 2.22 -18.58
C GLY A 379 -27.47 1.98 -18.68
N ASP A 380 -26.66 3.02 -18.90
CA ASP A 380 -25.21 2.91 -18.92
C ASP A 380 -24.65 2.82 -17.50
N THR A 381 -23.61 1.99 -17.30
CA THR A 381 -22.88 1.90 -16.04
C THR A 381 -21.57 2.65 -16.15
N LEU A 382 -21.39 3.66 -15.31
CA LEU A 382 -20.20 4.48 -15.21
C LEU A 382 -19.44 4.18 -13.92
N HIS A 383 -18.12 4.11 -13.98
CA HIS A 383 -17.26 4.03 -12.80
C HIS A 383 -16.77 5.43 -12.46
N VAL A 384 -17.09 5.90 -11.25
CA VAL A 384 -16.75 7.23 -10.76
C VAL A 384 -15.81 7.11 -9.58
N ASP A 385 -14.58 7.54 -9.77
CA ASP A 385 -13.51 7.59 -8.78
C ASP A 385 -13.35 8.98 -8.14
N ASN A 386 -13.86 10.00 -8.80
CA ASN A 386 -13.79 11.40 -8.36
C ASN A 386 -15.20 11.96 -8.10
N PRO A 387 -15.50 12.43 -6.87
CA PRO A 387 -16.81 13.01 -6.55
C PRO A 387 -17.23 14.18 -7.45
N SER A 388 -16.27 14.95 -8.00
CA SER A 388 -16.57 16.07 -8.88
C SER A 388 -17.10 15.62 -10.26
N LYS A 389 -16.77 14.39 -10.69
CA LYS A 389 -17.23 13.78 -11.95
C LYS A 389 -18.60 13.08 -11.82
N LEU A 390 -19.21 13.06 -10.62
CA LEU A 390 -20.51 12.45 -10.43
C LEU A 390 -21.57 13.17 -11.31
N PRO A 391 -22.34 12.44 -12.14
CA PRO A 391 -23.41 13.03 -12.96
C PRO A 391 -24.44 13.78 -12.13
N SER A 392 -25.27 14.59 -12.78
CA SER A 392 -26.35 15.27 -12.09
C SER A 392 -27.37 14.26 -11.52
N ILE A 393 -28.02 14.61 -10.41
CA ILE A 393 -28.93 13.70 -9.68
C ILE A 393 -30.08 13.19 -10.56
N ASN A 394 -30.46 13.96 -11.58
CA ASN A 394 -31.52 13.61 -12.53
C ASN A 394 -31.09 12.57 -13.58
N GLU A 395 -29.78 12.39 -13.76
CA GLU A 395 -29.20 11.44 -14.71
C GLU A 395 -28.88 10.10 -14.04
N ILE A 396 -28.93 10.05 -12.70
CA ILE A 396 -28.61 8.87 -11.91
C ILE A 396 -29.87 8.08 -11.62
N ALA A 397 -29.91 6.83 -12.07
CA ALA A 397 -30.95 5.87 -11.69
C ALA A 397 -30.60 5.16 -10.38
N GLU A 398 -29.34 4.77 -10.21
CA GLU A 398 -28.85 4.03 -9.03
C GLU A 398 -27.38 4.33 -8.78
N LEU A 399 -27.00 4.47 -7.50
CA LEU A 399 -25.60 4.54 -7.06
C LEU A 399 -25.25 3.26 -6.31
N ARG A 400 -24.10 2.68 -6.63
CA ARG A 400 -23.58 1.48 -5.99
C ARG A 400 -22.23 1.73 -5.37
N GLU A 401 -22.03 1.19 -4.19
CA GLU A 401 -20.75 1.25 -3.46
C GLU A 401 -20.03 -0.11 -3.46
N PRO A 402 -18.70 -0.11 -3.41
CA PRO A 402 -17.92 -1.34 -3.33
C PRO A 402 -18.03 -1.96 -1.93
N ILE A 403 -18.38 -3.24 -1.89
CA ILE A 403 -18.46 -4.05 -0.68
C ILE A 403 -17.23 -4.97 -0.62
N ILE A 404 -16.63 -5.04 0.55
CA ILE A 404 -15.53 -5.95 0.86
C ILE A 404 -15.98 -7.02 1.85
N SER A 405 -15.40 -8.22 1.76
CA SER A 405 -15.41 -9.19 2.84
C SER A 405 -14.16 -8.96 3.68
N ALA A 406 -14.38 -8.66 4.94
CA ALA A 406 -13.36 -8.34 5.94
C ALA A 406 -13.23 -9.48 6.93
N ASN A 407 -12.02 -10.04 7.07
CA ASN A 407 -11.66 -11.05 8.05
C ASN A 407 -10.92 -10.37 9.20
N ILE A 408 -11.50 -10.43 10.38
CA ILE A 408 -10.94 -9.84 11.60
C ILE A 408 -10.63 -10.96 12.57
N LEU A 409 -9.37 -11.08 12.98
CA LEU A 409 -8.96 -12.00 14.03
C LEU A 409 -8.66 -11.20 15.28
N VAL A 410 -9.31 -11.54 16.41
CA VAL A 410 -9.22 -10.74 17.63
C VAL A 410 -9.42 -11.61 18.89
N PRO A 411 -8.69 -11.34 20.00
CA PRO A 411 -8.95 -12.01 21.28
C PRO A 411 -10.37 -11.78 21.78
N GLU A 412 -10.97 -12.82 22.39
CA GLU A 412 -12.38 -12.86 22.83
C GLU A 412 -12.81 -11.61 23.64
N LYS A 413 -11.94 -11.11 24.50
CA LYS A 413 -12.21 -9.92 25.34
C LYS A 413 -12.51 -8.63 24.59
N TYR A 414 -12.13 -8.53 23.31
CA TYR A 414 -12.34 -7.33 22.49
C TYR A 414 -13.44 -7.49 21.43
N VAL A 415 -14.02 -8.68 21.28
CA VAL A 415 -15.04 -9.00 20.27
C VAL A 415 -16.20 -8.01 20.30
N GLY A 416 -16.74 -7.69 21.48
CA GLY A 416 -17.85 -6.75 21.60
C GLY A 416 -17.55 -5.34 21.09
N ALA A 417 -16.32 -4.85 21.32
CA ALA A 417 -15.88 -3.53 20.83
C ALA A 417 -15.69 -3.52 19.31
N VAL A 418 -15.17 -4.61 18.76
CA VAL A 418 -14.97 -4.77 17.30
C VAL A 418 -16.32 -4.91 16.58
N ILE A 419 -17.25 -5.70 17.11
CA ILE A 419 -18.62 -5.82 16.56
C ILE A 419 -19.29 -4.45 16.51
N LYS A 420 -19.22 -3.68 17.60
CA LYS A 420 -19.77 -2.33 17.64
C LYS A 420 -19.16 -1.44 16.56
N LEU A 421 -17.83 -1.45 16.40
CA LEU A 421 -17.15 -0.70 15.35
C LEU A 421 -17.64 -1.08 13.95
N CYS A 422 -17.78 -2.38 13.66
CA CYS A 422 -18.27 -2.85 12.37
C CYS A 422 -19.73 -2.41 12.11
N ILE A 423 -20.60 -2.44 13.13
CA ILE A 423 -21.98 -1.95 13.02
C ILE A 423 -22.01 -0.45 12.77
N ASP A 424 -21.20 0.35 13.48
CA ASP A 424 -21.10 1.79 13.29
C ASP A 424 -20.63 2.15 11.86
N LYS A 425 -19.91 1.24 11.20
CA LYS A 425 -19.44 1.34 9.81
C LYS A 425 -20.38 0.60 8.81
N ARG A 426 -21.62 0.40 9.14
CA ARG A 426 -22.65 -0.23 8.30
C ARG A 426 -22.32 -1.67 7.89
N GLY A 427 -21.51 -2.37 8.69
CA GLY A 427 -21.10 -3.74 8.42
C GLY A 427 -22.21 -4.76 8.67
N VAL A 428 -22.22 -5.81 7.86
CA VAL A 428 -23.09 -6.97 7.98
C VAL A 428 -22.27 -8.18 8.37
N GLN A 429 -22.52 -8.74 9.56
CA GLN A 429 -21.82 -9.92 10.04
C GLN A 429 -22.24 -11.16 9.23
N LYS A 430 -21.26 -11.90 8.71
CA LYS A 430 -21.46 -13.16 7.97
C LYS A 430 -21.20 -14.37 8.85
N GLN A 431 -20.03 -14.39 9.48
CA GLN A 431 -19.60 -15.52 10.28
C GLN A 431 -18.82 -15.09 11.51
N MET A 432 -18.86 -15.90 12.54
CA MET A 432 -18.00 -15.78 13.72
C MET A 432 -17.62 -17.18 14.19
N ARG A 433 -16.32 -17.40 14.38
CA ARG A 433 -15.78 -18.69 14.85
C ARG A 433 -14.85 -18.45 16.02
N TYR A 434 -14.94 -19.28 17.04
CA TYR A 434 -14.02 -19.29 18.18
C TYR A 434 -12.90 -20.28 17.90
N LEU A 435 -11.66 -19.82 17.97
CA LEU A 435 -10.46 -20.57 17.60
C LEU A 435 -9.43 -20.40 18.73
N GLY A 436 -9.33 -21.36 19.63
CA GLY A 436 -8.24 -21.44 20.62
C GLY A 436 -7.98 -20.18 21.49
N GLY A 437 -9.02 -19.37 21.80
CA GLY A 437 -8.88 -18.11 22.57
C GLY A 437 -8.85 -16.84 21.70
N GLN A 438 -8.82 -16.99 20.40
CA GLN A 438 -9.08 -15.94 19.42
C GLN A 438 -10.47 -16.14 18.77
N VAL A 439 -11.01 -15.10 18.19
CA VAL A 439 -12.27 -15.13 17.45
C VAL A 439 -12.04 -14.58 16.07
N ALA A 440 -12.31 -15.40 15.05
CA ALA A 440 -12.35 -14.99 13.67
C ALA A 440 -13.74 -14.47 13.33
N ILE A 441 -13.83 -13.22 12.89
CA ILE A 441 -15.10 -12.57 12.57
C ILE A 441 -15.06 -12.13 11.11
N GLU A 442 -16.04 -12.57 10.33
CA GLU A 442 -16.20 -12.16 8.95
C GLU A 442 -17.34 -11.15 8.84
N TYR A 443 -17.04 -10.00 8.25
CA TYR A 443 -17.99 -8.94 7.98
C TYR A 443 -17.97 -8.54 6.50
N GLU A 444 -19.14 -8.26 5.93
CA GLU A 444 -19.20 -7.43 4.74
C GLU A 444 -19.28 -5.96 5.16
N LEU A 445 -18.38 -5.14 4.62
CA LEU A 445 -18.26 -3.71 4.93
C LEU A 445 -18.22 -2.89 3.63
N PRO A 446 -18.85 -1.72 3.59
CA PRO A 446 -18.60 -0.75 2.52
C PRO A 446 -17.16 -0.26 2.56
N LEU A 447 -16.43 -0.38 1.45
CA LEU A 447 -15.02 0.02 1.40
C LEU A 447 -14.83 1.51 1.71
N ALA A 448 -15.80 2.36 1.32
CA ALA A 448 -15.79 3.78 1.62
C ALA A 448 -15.75 4.12 3.13
N GLU A 449 -16.31 3.25 3.97
CA GLU A 449 -16.30 3.42 5.43
C GLU A 449 -15.01 2.87 6.07
N VAL A 450 -14.27 2.03 5.34
CA VAL A 450 -13.04 1.40 5.80
C VAL A 450 -11.82 2.26 5.49
N VAL A 451 -11.77 2.84 4.30
CA VAL A 451 -10.61 3.56 3.77
C VAL A 451 -10.16 4.72 4.67
N LEU A 452 -11.06 5.40 5.37
CA LEU A 452 -10.72 6.64 6.08
C LEU A 452 -10.05 6.39 7.45
N ASP A 453 -10.70 5.61 8.34
CA ASP A 453 -10.29 5.56 9.76
C ASP A 453 -10.50 4.18 10.42
N PHE A 454 -11.08 3.22 9.70
CA PHE A 454 -11.47 1.95 10.30
C PHE A 454 -10.29 1.20 10.93
N PHE A 455 -9.15 1.15 10.24
CA PHE A 455 -7.96 0.43 10.69
C PHE A 455 -7.40 1.01 12.00
N ASP A 456 -7.31 2.33 12.09
CA ASP A 456 -6.83 3.02 13.29
C ASP A 456 -7.78 2.82 14.47
N ARG A 457 -9.09 2.89 14.20
CA ARG A 457 -10.11 2.61 15.20
C ARG A 457 -10.11 1.15 15.64
N LEU A 458 -9.93 0.21 14.71
CA LEU A 458 -9.81 -1.22 15.02
C LEU A 458 -8.64 -1.49 15.95
N LYS A 459 -7.46 -0.94 15.64
CA LYS A 459 -6.29 -1.00 16.51
C LYS A 459 -6.57 -0.38 17.89
N SER A 460 -7.21 0.77 17.91
CA SER A 460 -7.53 1.46 19.18
C SER A 460 -8.47 0.64 20.06
N VAL A 461 -9.60 0.15 19.53
CA VAL A 461 -10.60 -0.61 20.32
C VAL A 461 -10.10 -1.99 20.76
N SER A 462 -9.17 -2.57 20.02
CA SER A 462 -8.53 -3.86 20.32
C SER A 462 -7.20 -3.72 21.07
N ARG A 463 -6.74 -2.51 21.36
CA ARG A 463 -5.40 -2.21 21.91
C ARG A 463 -4.25 -2.81 21.09
N GLY A 464 -4.40 -2.85 19.78
CA GLY A 464 -3.42 -3.39 18.85
C GLY A 464 -3.50 -4.90 18.63
N PHE A 465 -4.43 -5.62 19.28
CA PHE A 465 -4.53 -7.07 19.20
C PHE A 465 -5.42 -7.59 18.06
N ALA A 466 -6.14 -6.74 17.34
CA ALA A 466 -6.92 -7.17 16.19
C ALA A 466 -6.09 -7.09 14.91
N SER A 467 -6.07 -8.17 14.16
CA SER A 467 -5.59 -8.18 12.79
C SER A 467 -6.76 -8.12 11.80
N PHE A 468 -6.48 -7.56 10.63
CA PHE A 468 -7.50 -7.26 9.63
C PHE A 468 -6.96 -7.56 8.24
N ASP A 469 -7.73 -8.31 7.49
CA ASP A 469 -7.53 -8.58 6.07
C ASP A 469 -8.84 -8.44 5.33
N TYR A 470 -8.81 -8.05 4.06
CA TYR A 470 -10.04 -7.88 3.29
C TYR A 470 -9.83 -8.13 1.79
N HIS A 471 -10.93 -8.49 1.12
CA HIS A 471 -10.97 -8.57 -0.33
C HIS A 471 -12.28 -8.00 -0.87
N PHE A 472 -12.23 -7.49 -2.09
CA PHE A 472 -13.41 -6.97 -2.77
C PHE A 472 -14.35 -8.11 -3.15
N VAL A 473 -15.66 -7.91 -2.95
CA VAL A 473 -16.70 -8.89 -3.30
C VAL A 473 -17.54 -8.40 -4.49
N ARG A 474 -18.22 -7.27 -4.35
CA ARG A 474 -19.17 -6.76 -5.34
C ARG A 474 -19.51 -5.29 -5.12
N PHE A 475 -20.24 -4.73 -6.07
CA PHE A 475 -20.90 -3.45 -5.89
C PHE A 475 -22.35 -3.67 -5.43
N GLU A 476 -22.84 -2.88 -4.47
CA GLU A 476 -24.23 -2.91 -3.98
C GLU A 476 -24.86 -1.52 -4.03
N PRO A 477 -26.18 -1.44 -4.36
CA PRO A 477 -26.95 -0.20 -4.29
C PRO A 477 -26.93 0.40 -2.89
N ALA A 478 -26.70 1.72 -2.81
CA ALA A 478 -26.70 2.44 -1.55
C ALA A 478 -27.24 3.87 -1.71
N GLU A 479 -27.82 4.42 -0.64
CA GLU A 479 -28.28 5.81 -0.59
C GLU A 479 -27.13 6.79 -0.42
N LEU A 480 -26.38 6.99 -1.48
CA LEU A 480 -25.21 7.86 -1.51
C LEU A 480 -25.54 9.24 -2.02
N VAL A 481 -24.87 10.24 -1.47
CA VAL A 481 -25.02 11.63 -1.91
C VAL A 481 -23.66 12.32 -1.94
N ARG A 482 -23.48 13.26 -2.88
CA ARG A 482 -22.30 14.12 -2.91
C ARG A 482 -22.47 15.24 -1.91
N LEU A 483 -21.52 15.35 -0.99
CA LEU A 483 -21.38 16.44 -0.04
C LEU A 483 -20.30 17.40 -0.55
N ASP A 484 -20.74 18.61 -0.93
CA ASP A 484 -19.86 19.67 -1.42
C ASP A 484 -19.46 20.62 -0.28
N VAL A 485 -18.23 21.08 -0.28
CA VAL A 485 -17.75 22.13 0.61
C VAL A 485 -17.69 23.45 -0.15
N LEU A 486 -18.34 24.48 0.41
CA LEU A 486 -18.32 25.83 -0.14
C LEU A 486 -17.58 26.75 0.82
N ILE A 487 -16.64 27.51 0.28
CA ILE A 487 -15.91 28.57 0.99
C ILE A 487 -16.29 29.90 0.37
N ASN A 488 -16.90 30.77 1.15
CA ASN A 488 -17.48 32.04 0.70
C ASN A 488 -18.47 31.88 -0.47
N GLN A 489 -19.25 30.80 -0.50
CA GLN A 489 -20.23 30.42 -1.53
C GLN A 489 -19.60 29.84 -2.81
N GLU A 490 -18.30 29.75 -2.90
CA GLU A 490 -17.61 29.05 -4.01
C GLU A 490 -17.35 27.59 -3.63
N ARG A 491 -17.69 26.68 -4.53
CA ARG A 491 -17.46 25.26 -4.32
C ARG A 491 -15.97 24.94 -4.51
N VAL A 492 -15.41 24.22 -3.55
CA VAL A 492 -14.05 23.69 -3.64
C VAL A 492 -14.16 22.22 -4.04
N ASP A 493 -13.90 21.92 -5.30
CA ASP A 493 -14.04 20.60 -5.92
C ASP A 493 -13.19 19.52 -5.22
N ALA A 494 -11.96 19.87 -4.85
CA ALA A 494 -11.02 18.99 -4.15
C ALA A 494 -11.46 18.56 -2.73
N LEU A 495 -12.49 19.21 -2.15
CA LEU A 495 -13.06 18.91 -0.84
C LEU A 495 -14.42 18.19 -0.92
N SER A 496 -14.91 17.89 -2.14
CA SER A 496 -16.16 17.17 -2.33
C SER A 496 -15.98 15.69 -1.99
N VAL A 497 -16.95 15.08 -1.30
CA VAL A 497 -16.94 13.66 -0.92
C VAL A 497 -18.29 13.01 -1.21
N ILE A 498 -18.28 11.69 -1.47
CA ILE A 498 -19.50 10.90 -1.57
C ILE A 498 -19.69 10.19 -0.24
N VAL A 499 -20.85 10.36 0.39
CA VAL A 499 -21.17 9.84 1.71
C VAL A 499 -22.57 9.22 1.74
N HIS A 500 -22.77 8.27 2.64
CA HIS A 500 -24.09 7.68 2.85
C HIS A 500 -25.04 8.72 3.49
N ARG A 501 -26.30 8.74 3.05
CA ARG A 501 -27.29 9.76 3.42
C ARG A 501 -27.50 9.88 4.93
N GLU A 502 -27.43 8.77 5.66
CA GLU A 502 -27.56 8.77 7.12
C GLU A 502 -26.45 9.56 7.82
N HIS A 503 -25.22 9.50 7.30
CA HIS A 503 -24.06 10.13 7.90
C HIS A 503 -23.80 11.58 7.45
N VAL A 504 -24.56 12.07 6.45
CA VAL A 504 -24.36 13.40 5.85
C VAL A 504 -24.34 14.53 6.87
N LYS A 505 -25.30 14.55 7.81
CA LYS A 505 -25.43 15.65 8.79
C LYS A 505 -24.24 15.68 9.74
N THR A 506 -23.80 14.51 10.21
CA THR A 506 -22.67 14.37 11.13
C THR A 506 -21.38 14.72 10.40
N ARG A 507 -21.10 14.07 9.28
CA ARG A 507 -19.92 14.33 8.44
C ARG A 507 -19.83 15.80 8.00
N GLY A 508 -20.95 16.39 7.54
CA GLY A 508 -20.98 17.77 7.11
C GLY A 508 -20.67 18.76 8.23
N ARG A 509 -21.17 18.51 9.45
CA ARG A 509 -20.87 19.34 10.62
C ARG A 509 -19.40 19.24 11.02
N ASP A 510 -18.92 18.03 11.18
CA ASP A 510 -17.55 17.76 11.65
C ASP A 510 -16.53 18.32 10.65
N LEU A 511 -16.77 18.14 9.34
CA LEU A 511 -15.93 18.69 8.29
C LEU A 511 -15.87 20.23 8.35
N VAL A 512 -17.02 20.89 8.47
CA VAL A 512 -17.10 22.35 8.56
C VAL A 512 -16.44 22.89 9.83
N GLU A 513 -16.56 22.18 10.96
CA GLU A 513 -15.89 22.54 12.22
C GLU A 513 -14.39 22.38 12.12
N LYS A 514 -13.91 21.28 11.56
CA LYS A 514 -12.49 21.03 11.35
C LYS A 514 -11.87 22.06 10.40
N MET A 515 -12.54 22.36 9.29
CA MET A 515 -12.12 23.41 8.35
C MET A 515 -12.03 24.79 9.03
N ARG A 516 -12.95 25.11 9.95
CA ARG A 516 -12.92 26.36 10.71
C ARG A 516 -11.67 26.46 11.60
N GLU A 517 -11.18 25.34 12.13
CA GLU A 517 -9.97 25.30 12.97
C GLU A 517 -8.70 25.52 12.13
N LEU A 518 -8.67 24.95 10.93
CA LEU A 518 -7.50 24.92 10.07
C LEU A 518 -7.37 26.19 9.20
N ILE A 519 -8.48 26.74 8.72
CA ILE A 519 -8.42 27.96 7.89
C ILE A 519 -8.02 29.16 8.76
N PRO A 520 -6.91 29.85 8.45
CA PRO A 520 -6.44 30.98 9.23
C PRO A 520 -7.39 32.16 9.14
N ARG A 521 -7.43 32.97 10.21
CA ARG A 521 -8.22 34.21 10.22
C ARG A 521 -7.65 35.18 9.19
N GLN A 522 -8.51 35.65 8.30
CA GLN A 522 -8.18 36.62 7.26
C GLN A 522 -8.75 38.00 7.58
N MET A 523 -8.55 38.98 6.70
CA MET A 523 -9.03 40.36 6.88
C MET A 523 -10.55 40.51 6.75
N PHE A 524 -11.23 39.40 6.32
CA PHE A 524 -12.69 39.33 6.19
C PHE A 524 -13.22 38.03 6.80
N ASP A 525 -14.52 37.94 7.05
CA ASP A 525 -15.14 36.73 7.57
C ASP A 525 -15.25 35.68 6.46
N VAL A 526 -14.73 34.47 6.71
CA VAL A 526 -14.81 33.36 5.77
C VAL A 526 -15.97 32.46 6.19
N ALA A 527 -16.94 32.30 5.30
CA ALA A 527 -18.06 31.37 5.49
C ALA A 527 -17.70 30.00 4.92
N ILE A 528 -17.79 28.95 5.75
CA ILE A 528 -17.57 27.58 5.38
C ILE A 528 -18.92 26.87 5.46
N GLN A 529 -19.32 26.17 4.40
CA GLN A 529 -20.61 25.49 4.30
C GLN A 529 -20.43 24.11 3.72
N ALA A 530 -21.17 23.14 4.24
CA ALA A 530 -21.34 21.84 3.64
C ALA A 530 -22.75 21.75 3.03
N ALA A 531 -22.86 21.30 1.78
CA ALA A 531 -24.11 21.31 1.05
C ALA A 531 -24.31 20.03 0.21
N ILE A 532 -25.56 19.66 -0.01
CA ILE A 532 -25.98 18.65 -1.00
C ILE A 532 -26.74 19.41 -2.10
N GLY A 533 -26.13 19.51 -3.28
CA GLY A 533 -26.66 20.34 -4.35
C GLY A 533 -26.83 21.79 -3.89
N SER A 534 -28.09 22.29 -3.83
CA SER A 534 -28.40 23.64 -3.35
C SER A 534 -28.71 23.73 -1.84
N GLN A 535 -28.85 22.61 -1.15
CA GLN A 535 -29.25 22.55 0.26
C GLN A 535 -28.01 22.60 1.18
N ILE A 536 -27.92 23.65 2.01
CA ILE A 536 -26.88 23.76 3.03
C ILE A 536 -27.25 22.89 4.22
N ILE A 537 -26.35 21.95 4.58
CA ILE A 537 -26.51 21.01 5.69
C ILE A 537 -25.85 21.53 6.97
N ALA A 538 -24.65 22.10 6.84
CA ALA A 538 -23.91 22.67 7.96
C ALA A 538 -23.21 23.96 7.54
N ARG A 539 -22.99 24.85 8.52
CA ARG A 539 -22.31 26.14 8.30
C ARG A 539 -21.49 26.52 9.52
N SER A 540 -20.29 27.03 9.27
CA SER A 540 -19.47 27.73 10.27
C SER A 540 -18.80 28.96 9.67
N ASN A 541 -18.26 29.85 10.51
CA ASN A 541 -17.59 31.04 10.04
C ASN A 541 -16.26 31.24 10.76
N VAL A 542 -15.19 31.52 10.01
CA VAL A 542 -13.93 32.00 10.54
C VAL A 542 -14.02 33.51 10.66
N LYS A 543 -13.98 34.06 11.87
CA LYS A 543 -14.10 35.49 12.11
C LYS A 543 -12.86 36.23 11.62
N ALA A 544 -13.07 37.38 10.95
CA ALA A 544 -11.98 38.23 10.48
C ALA A 544 -11.06 38.69 11.61
N LEU A 545 -9.80 38.93 11.26
CA LEU A 545 -8.88 39.68 12.11
C LEU A 545 -9.48 41.04 12.47
N ARG A 546 -9.57 41.33 13.76
CA ARG A 546 -10.10 42.62 14.25
C ARG A 546 -8.96 43.49 14.75
N LYS A 547 -8.74 44.61 14.08
CA LYS A 547 -8.00 45.72 14.68
C LYS A 547 -8.94 46.46 15.61
N ASN A 548 -8.57 46.70 16.84
CA ASN A 548 -9.38 47.49 17.78
C ASN A 548 -9.34 48.96 17.36
N VAL A 549 -10.26 49.34 16.42
CA VAL A 549 -10.32 50.71 15.90
C VAL A 549 -10.86 51.71 16.90
N THR A 550 -11.43 51.21 18.02
CA THR A 550 -12.00 52.06 19.10
C THR A 550 -11.07 52.23 20.30
N ALA A 551 -9.88 51.54 20.30
CA ALA A 551 -8.92 51.59 21.41
C ALA A 551 -8.43 53.02 21.76
N LYS A 552 -8.37 53.91 20.75
CA LYS A 552 -7.97 55.31 20.91
C LYS A 552 -9.14 56.29 21.12
N CYS A 553 -10.37 55.79 21.29
CA CYS A 553 -11.54 56.64 21.56
C CYS A 553 -11.71 56.75 23.07
N TYR A 554 -11.11 57.78 23.68
CA TYR A 554 -11.32 58.14 25.07
C TYR A 554 -12.66 58.92 25.21
N GLY A 555 -13.46 58.54 26.24
CA GLY A 555 -14.72 59.21 26.56
C GLY A 555 -15.94 58.64 25.81
N GLY A 556 -17.15 59.06 26.24
CA GLY A 556 -18.45 58.52 25.83
C GLY A 556 -18.95 58.87 24.43
N ASP A 557 -18.08 59.19 23.44
CA ASP A 557 -18.52 59.50 22.06
C ASP A 557 -18.97 58.24 21.32
N VAL A 558 -20.23 57.89 21.57
CA VAL A 558 -20.90 56.71 20.96
C VAL A 558 -21.01 56.88 19.44
N SER A 559 -21.21 58.10 18.95
CA SER A 559 -21.37 58.38 17.52
C SER A 559 -20.09 58.11 16.73
N ARG A 560 -18.94 58.51 17.26
CA ARG A 560 -17.64 58.28 16.65
C ARG A 560 -17.25 56.78 16.67
N LYS A 561 -17.52 56.07 17.78
CA LYS A 561 -17.32 54.63 17.87
C LYS A 561 -18.15 53.87 16.83
N ARG A 562 -19.43 54.27 16.67
CA ARG A 562 -20.35 53.67 15.68
C ARG A 562 -19.87 53.91 14.25
N LYS A 563 -19.49 55.12 13.88
CA LYS A 563 -18.94 55.44 12.55
C LYS A 563 -17.66 54.65 12.24
N LEU A 564 -16.75 54.51 13.19
CA LEU A 564 -15.52 53.73 13.01
C LEU A 564 -15.82 52.24 12.79
N LEU A 565 -16.76 51.67 13.54
CA LEU A 565 -17.20 50.29 13.38
C LEU A 565 -17.91 50.05 12.03
N GLU A 566 -18.77 51.00 11.60
CA GLU A 566 -19.44 50.95 10.30
C GLU A 566 -18.44 51.05 9.12
N LYS A 567 -17.43 51.91 9.23
CA LYS A 567 -16.35 52.04 8.25
C LYS A 567 -15.49 50.77 8.17
N GLN A 568 -15.22 50.17 9.33
CA GLN A 568 -14.51 48.87 9.38
C GLN A 568 -15.35 47.75 8.73
N LYS A 569 -16.66 47.70 8.99
CA LYS A 569 -17.59 46.74 8.39
C LYS A 569 -17.68 46.89 6.87
N ALA A 570 -17.77 48.14 6.38
CA ALA A 570 -17.77 48.42 4.95
C ALA A 570 -16.44 48.04 4.26
N GLY A 571 -15.30 48.33 4.91
CA GLY A 571 -13.99 47.93 4.43
C GLY A 571 -13.85 46.41 4.31
N LYS A 572 -14.30 45.66 5.31
CA LYS A 572 -14.31 44.17 5.28
C LYS A 572 -15.21 43.62 4.16
N LYS A 573 -16.37 44.25 3.92
CA LYS A 573 -17.26 43.82 2.83
C LYS A 573 -16.60 44.00 1.45
N ARG A 574 -15.85 45.08 1.25
CA ARG A 574 -15.08 45.32 0.01
C ARG A 574 -13.93 44.31 -0.14
N MET A 575 -13.18 44.06 0.93
CA MET A 575 -12.08 43.05 0.90
C MET A 575 -12.60 41.65 0.58
N LYS A 576 -13.77 41.26 1.08
CA LYS A 576 -14.40 39.98 0.75
C LYS A 576 -14.75 39.82 -0.73
N GLN A 577 -15.01 40.93 -1.44
CA GLN A 577 -15.34 40.91 -2.88
C GLN A 577 -14.11 40.79 -3.78
N VAL A 578 -12.91 41.05 -3.26
CA VAL A 578 -11.65 41.10 -4.04
C VAL A 578 -10.62 40.05 -3.57
N GLY A 579 -10.76 39.55 -2.33
CA GLY A 579 -9.78 38.64 -1.73
C GLY A 579 -10.12 37.16 -1.99
N SER A 580 -9.17 36.42 -2.51
CA SER A 580 -9.20 34.96 -2.50
C SER A 580 -8.97 34.44 -1.08
N VAL A 581 -9.58 33.30 -0.73
CA VAL A 581 -9.37 32.64 0.55
C VAL A 581 -8.18 31.69 0.41
N GLU A 582 -7.18 31.90 1.22
CA GLU A 582 -6.03 30.99 1.32
C GLU A 582 -6.44 29.75 2.11
N ILE A 583 -6.40 28.57 1.48
CA ILE A 583 -6.75 27.29 2.08
C ILE A 583 -5.43 26.54 2.31
N PRO A 584 -5.05 26.26 3.58
CA PRO A 584 -3.82 25.55 3.87
C PRO A 584 -3.94 24.06 3.45
N GLN A 585 -2.81 23.41 3.19
CA GLN A 585 -2.73 22.01 2.77
C GLN A 585 -3.44 21.07 3.75
N GLU A 586 -3.29 21.31 5.05
CA GLU A 586 -3.91 20.51 6.11
C GLU A 586 -5.44 20.49 6.02
N ALA A 587 -6.04 21.51 5.40
CA ALA A 587 -7.48 21.55 5.20
C ALA A 587 -7.98 20.52 4.19
N PHE A 588 -7.19 20.16 3.19
CA PHE A 588 -7.52 19.10 2.24
C PHE A 588 -7.43 17.70 2.88
N LEU A 589 -6.48 17.53 3.81
CA LEU A 589 -6.34 16.31 4.60
C LEU A 589 -7.33 16.21 5.77
N ALA A 590 -7.99 17.34 6.14
CA ALA A 590 -8.97 17.37 7.24
C ALA A 590 -10.18 16.46 6.99
N VAL A 591 -10.49 16.21 5.73
CA VAL A 591 -11.56 15.28 5.32
C VAL A 591 -11.28 13.86 5.81
N LEU A 592 -10.00 13.49 5.97
CA LEU A 592 -9.54 12.18 6.45
C LEU A 592 -9.72 12.00 7.97
N ARG A 593 -9.69 13.10 8.73
CA ARG A 593 -9.60 13.09 10.20
C ARG A 593 -10.88 13.58 10.89
N VAL A 594 -12.00 13.45 10.21
CA VAL A 594 -13.30 13.99 10.68
C VAL A 594 -13.87 13.22 11.87
N ASP A 595 -13.44 11.96 12.08
CA ASP A 595 -13.92 11.15 13.19
C ASP A 595 -12.90 11.13 14.36
N LYS A 596 -13.10 11.99 15.33
CA LYS A 596 -12.49 11.87 16.67
C LYS A 596 -13.53 11.51 17.70
#